data_0813192e53012c33f9b9e968f8241d6e
#
_entry.id   0813192e53012c33f9b9e968f8241d6e
#
_cell.length_a   1.000
_cell.length_b   1.000
_cell.length_c   1.000
_cell.angle_alpha   90.00
_cell.angle_beta   90.00
_cell.angle_gamma   90.00
#
_symmetry.space_group_name_H-M   'P 1'
#
loop_
_entity.id
_entity.type
_entity.pdbx_description
1 polymer ?
#
loop_
_entity_poly.entity_id
_entity_poly.type
_entity_poly.pdbx_seq_one_letter_code
_entity_poly.pdbx_strand_id
1 'polypeptide(L)'
;FYGIASDYAPGGLLLSAVTEATRQIEIDGFHQNFAHARTVSLPGRVRSGAILLAVDKDDIVVGASRGARHVLGLTADDIARGIVASDLVEMQADTLDSAEYGVLRRSLLRSRGNVTAAARELSVSHATMKRKIRQHRLGRRPG
;
A
#
# COMPACT_ATOMS: atom_id res chain seq x y z
N PHE A 1 -2.84 45.63 -7.22
CA PHE A 1 -3.69 44.54 -6.74
C PHE A 1 -2.95 43.21 -6.95
N TYR A 2 -2.59 42.60 -5.89
CA TYR A 2 -1.81 41.36 -5.94
C TYR A 2 -2.76 40.19 -5.95
N GLY A 3 -2.89 39.59 -7.11
CA GLY A 3 -3.57 38.32 -7.22
C GLY A 3 -2.98 37.37 -6.20
N ILE A 4 -3.82 36.53 -5.65
CA ILE A 4 -3.44 35.39 -4.86
C ILE A 4 -2.28 34.76 -5.58
N ALA A 5 -1.08 34.81 -4.99
CA ALA A 5 0.01 33.99 -5.43
C ALA A 5 -0.53 32.58 -5.37
N SER A 6 -0.93 32.06 -6.51
CA SER A 6 -1.27 30.67 -6.59
C SER A 6 0.03 29.94 -6.26
N ASP A 7 0.07 29.32 -5.11
CA ASP A 7 1.04 28.30 -4.75
C ASP A 7 0.93 27.07 -5.68
N TYR A 8 0.57 27.33 -6.91
CA TYR A 8 0.71 26.40 -8.01
C TYR A 8 2.19 26.44 -8.42
N ALA A 9 3.00 25.72 -7.64
CA ALA A 9 4.32 25.38 -8.09
C ALA A 9 4.16 24.51 -9.34
N PRO A 10 4.41 24.99 -10.54
CA PRO A 10 4.27 24.19 -11.77
C PRO A 10 5.17 22.94 -11.74
N GLY A 11 6.23 22.96 -10.92
CA GLY A 11 7.08 21.81 -10.66
C GLY A 11 6.37 20.64 -9.99
N GLY A 12 5.38 20.87 -9.14
CA GLY A 12 4.63 19.79 -8.47
C GLY A 12 3.76 18.97 -9.45
N LEU A 13 3.10 19.64 -10.38
CA LEU A 13 2.30 18.99 -11.44
C LEU A 13 3.19 18.23 -12.44
N LEU A 14 4.33 18.80 -12.82
CA LEU A 14 5.30 18.15 -13.71
C LEU A 14 5.90 16.91 -13.06
N LEU A 15 6.30 16.97 -11.79
CA LEU A 15 6.81 15.81 -11.04
C LEU A 15 5.75 14.72 -10.91
N SER A 16 4.51 15.09 -10.63
CA SER A 16 3.39 14.15 -10.56
C SER A 16 3.11 13.49 -11.90
N ALA A 17 3.10 14.26 -12.99
CA ALA A 17 2.90 13.74 -14.34
C ALA A 17 4.05 12.81 -14.79
N VAL A 18 5.29 13.17 -14.50
CA VAL A 18 6.47 12.34 -14.82
C VAL A 18 6.44 11.04 -14.00
N THR A 19 6.10 11.12 -12.71
CA THR A 19 5.99 9.94 -11.85
C THR A 19 4.90 9.00 -12.33
N GLU A 20 3.75 9.52 -12.73
CA GLU A 20 2.65 8.70 -13.24
C GLU A 20 2.99 8.10 -14.62
N ALA A 21 3.64 8.85 -15.51
CA ALA A 21 4.09 8.33 -16.79
C ALA A 21 5.13 7.21 -16.61
N THR A 22 6.08 7.38 -15.70
CA THR A 22 7.08 6.36 -15.39
C THR A 22 6.42 5.10 -14.84
N ARG A 23 5.45 5.25 -13.95
CA ARG A 23 4.68 4.15 -13.40
C ARG A 23 3.91 3.39 -14.48
N GLN A 24 3.29 4.11 -15.41
CA GLN A 24 2.54 3.49 -16.51
C GLN A 24 3.46 2.70 -17.42
N ILE A 25 4.65 3.23 -17.74
CA ILE A 25 5.66 2.52 -18.53
C ILE A 25 6.13 1.23 -17.81
N GLU A 26 6.32 1.28 -16.51
CA GLU A 26 6.67 0.08 -15.71
C GLU A 26 5.57 -0.98 -15.77
N ILE A 27 4.31 -0.57 -15.64
CA ILE A 27 3.15 -1.47 -15.71
C ILE A 27 3.05 -2.11 -17.09
N ASP A 28 3.14 -1.32 -18.15
CA ASP A 28 3.04 -1.79 -19.52
C ASP A 28 4.21 -2.73 -19.87
N GLY A 29 5.42 -2.37 -19.48
CA GLY A 29 6.60 -3.22 -19.63
C GLY A 29 6.50 -4.53 -18.85
N PHE A 30 5.93 -4.49 -17.65
CA PHE A 30 5.69 -5.69 -16.87
C PHE A 30 4.69 -6.62 -17.53
N HIS A 31 3.56 -6.08 -18.02
CA HIS A 31 2.56 -6.85 -18.76
C HIS A 31 3.11 -7.47 -20.05
N GLN A 32 3.95 -6.75 -20.77
CA GLN A 32 4.59 -7.27 -21.99
C GLN A 32 5.55 -8.42 -21.69
N ASN A 33 6.36 -8.29 -20.64
CA ASN A 33 7.31 -9.33 -20.24
C ASN A 33 6.64 -10.60 -19.72
N PHE A 34 5.45 -10.46 -19.13
CA PHE A 34 4.69 -11.56 -18.52
C PHE A 34 3.31 -11.74 -19.17
N ALA A 35 3.21 -11.57 -20.49
CA ALA A 35 1.94 -11.63 -21.22
C ALA A 35 1.20 -12.97 -21.10
N HIS A 36 1.91 -14.05 -20.79
CA HIS A 36 1.36 -15.40 -20.57
C HIS A 36 1.01 -15.71 -19.12
N ALA A 37 1.28 -14.78 -18.20
CA ALA A 37 1.00 -14.93 -16.78
C ALA A 37 -0.14 -13.99 -16.35
N ARG A 38 -0.84 -14.35 -15.29
CA ARG A 38 -1.83 -13.47 -14.66
C ARG A 38 -1.11 -12.43 -13.83
N THR A 39 -1.44 -11.16 -14.01
CA THR A 39 -0.90 -10.09 -13.18
C THR A 39 -1.78 -9.85 -11.96
N VAL A 40 -1.18 -9.88 -10.79
CA VAL A 40 -1.79 -9.52 -9.50
C VAL A 40 -1.20 -8.19 -9.04
N SER A 41 -2.04 -7.19 -8.84
CA SER A 41 -1.64 -5.92 -8.25
C SER A 41 -1.95 -5.91 -6.76
N LEU A 42 -0.94 -5.65 -5.95
CA LEU A 42 -1.12 -5.54 -4.51
C LEU A 42 -1.37 -4.08 -4.10
N PRO A 43 -2.26 -3.85 -3.12
CA PRO A 43 -2.51 -2.51 -2.63
C PRO A 43 -1.25 -1.98 -1.91
N GLY A 44 -0.95 -0.72 -2.13
CA GLY A 44 0.15 -0.04 -1.47
C GLY A 44 0.75 1.04 -2.35
N ARG A 45 1.27 2.08 -1.71
CA ARG A 45 2.05 3.12 -2.37
C ARG A 45 3.52 2.96 -1.99
N VAL A 46 4.32 2.61 -2.96
CA VAL A 46 5.77 2.58 -2.80
C VAL A 46 6.37 3.68 -3.66
N ARG A 47 7.37 4.37 -3.15
CA ARG A 47 8.13 5.36 -3.92
C ARG A 47 8.77 4.75 -5.19
N SER A 48 8.90 3.44 -5.23
CA SER A 48 9.58 2.67 -6.27
C SER A 48 8.64 2.02 -7.30
N GLY A 49 7.40 2.47 -7.44
CA GLY A 49 6.51 2.00 -8.50
C GLY A 49 5.34 1.13 -8.07
N ALA A 50 4.73 0.45 -9.04
CA ALA A 50 3.61 -0.45 -8.79
C ALA A 50 4.05 -1.77 -8.15
N ILE A 51 3.22 -2.32 -7.25
CA ILE A 51 3.47 -3.62 -6.62
C ILE A 51 2.75 -4.68 -7.45
N LEU A 52 3.46 -5.30 -8.41
CA LEU A 52 2.90 -6.26 -9.36
C LEU A 52 3.60 -7.61 -9.22
N LEU A 53 2.80 -8.67 -9.22
CA LEU A 53 3.27 -10.05 -9.31
C LEU A 53 2.73 -10.66 -10.62
N ALA A 54 3.56 -11.39 -11.33
CA ALA A 54 3.15 -12.26 -12.42
C ALA A 54 3.03 -13.69 -11.87
N VAL A 55 1.88 -14.29 -12.07
CA VAL A 55 1.49 -15.56 -11.46
C VAL A 55 1.07 -16.53 -12.57
N ASP A 56 1.54 -17.74 -12.51
CA ASP A 56 1.16 -18.77 -13.47
C ASP A 56 -0.20 -19.43 -13.12
N LYS A 57 -0.58 -20.46 -13.88
CA LYS A 57 -1.84 -21.19 -13.68
C LYS A 57 -1.90 -21.98 -12.37
N ASP A 58 -0.76 -22.27 -11.77
CA ASP A 58 -0.63 -23.04 -10.52
C ASP A 58 -0.45 -22.12 -9.29
N ASP A 59 -0.74 -20.82 -9.44
CA ASP A 59 -0.61 -19.77 -8.42
C ASP A 59 0.85 -19.53 -7.98
N ILE A 60 1.82 -19.90 -8.83
CA ILE A 60 3.25 -19.70 -8.55
C ILE A 60 3.70 -18.34 -9.13
N VAL A 61 4.45 -17.60 -8.33
CA VAL A 61 5.04 -16.33 -8.76
C VAL A 61 6.18 -16.59 -9.73
N VAL A 62 6.00 -16.17 -10.98
CA VAL A 62 7.01 -16.26 -12.06
C VAL A 62 7.72 -14.93 -12.31
N GLY A 63 7.21 -13.83 -11.74
CA GLY A 63 7.82 -12.53 -11.85
C GLY A 63 7.29 -11.55 -10.81
N ALA A 64 8.10 -10.56 -10.48
CA ALA A 64 7.73 -9.50 -9.55
C ALA A 64 8.32 -8.16 -10.00
N SER A 65 7.51 -7.10 -9.94
CA SER A 65 7.98 -5.74 -10.17
C SER A 65 9.01 -5.32 -9.12
N ARG A 66 9.75 -4.26 -9.41
CA ARG A 66 10.70 -3.69 -8.45
C ARG A 66 10.03 -3.30 -7.13
N GLY A 67 8.82 -2.70 -7.21
CA GLY A 67 8.02 -2.37 -6.04
C GLY A 67 7.64 -3.60 -5.22
N ALA A 68 7.19 -4.67 -5.89
CA ALA A 68 6.84 -5.92 -5.22
C ALA A 68 8.04 -6.58 -4.54
N ARG A 69 9.18 -6.65 -5.22
CA ARG A 69 10.43 -7.18 -4.62
C ARG A 69 10.84 -6.42 -3.36
N HIS A 70 10.75 -5.11 -3.41
CA HIS A 70 11.12 -4.27 -2.27
C HIS A 70 10.18 -4.45 -1.08
N VAL A 71 8.88 -4.43 -1.31
CA VAL A 71 7.86 -4.51 -0.24
C VAL A 71 7.79 -5.90 0.38
N LEU A 72 7.88 -6.94 -0.46
CA LEU A 72 7.75 -8.33 -0.02
C LEU A 72 9.10 -8.98 0.34
N GLY A 73 10.21 -8.25 0.17
CA GLY A 73 11.54 -8.78 0.42
C GLY A 73 11.93 -9.92 -0.51
N LEU A 74 11.38 -9.97 -1.74
CA LEU A 74 11.58 -11.06 -2.68
C LEU A 74 12.92 -10.95 -3.41
N THR A 75 13.68 -12.03 -3.35
CA THR A 75 14.89 -12.21 -4.15
C THR A 75 14.60 -12.97 -5.45
N ALA A 76 15.56 -12.96 -6.38
CA ALA A 76 15.48 -13.77 -7.60
C ALA A 76 15.44 -15.26 -7.26
N ASP A 77 16.15 -15.68 -6.23
CA ASP A 77 16.20 -17.09 -5.78
C ASP A 77 14.87 -17.53 -5.17
N ASP A 78 14.17 -16.64 -4.49
CA ASP A 78 12.83 -16.94 -3.94
C ASP A 78 11.84 -17.21 -5.08
N ILE A 79 11.85 -16.37 -6.13
CA ILE A 79 11.02 -16.57 -7.30
C ILE A 79 11.40 -17.87 -8.04
N ALA A 80 12.69 -18.15 -8.18
CA ALA A 80 13.17 -19.38 -8.83
C ALA A 80 12.78 -20.66 -8.06
N ARG A 81 12.66 -20.59 -6.75
CA ARG A 81 12.19 -21.71 -5.89
C ARG A 81 10.69 -21.96 -6.00
N GLY A 82 9.92 -21.03 -6.54
CA GLY A 82 8.48 -21.14 -6.69
C GLY A 82 7.72 -20.79 -5.40
N ILE A 83 7.42 -19.52 -5.23
CA ILE A 83 6.58 -19.04 -4.13
C ILE A 83 5.13 -19.00 -4.58
N VAL A 84 4.23 -19.46 -3.74
CA VAL A 84 2.79 -19.37 -3.98
C VAL A 84 2.32 -17.93 -3.75
N ALA A 85 1.59 -17.36 -4.71
CA ALA A 85 1.17 -15.96 -4.65
C ALA A 85 0.19 -15.68 -3.52
N SER A 86 -0.71 -16.62 -3.21
CA SER A 86 -1.64 -16.50 -2.08
C SER A 86 -0.93 -16.34 -0.74
N ASP A 87 0.17 -17.05 -0.51
CA ASP A 87 0.96 -16.93 0.72
C ASP A 87 1.53 -15.51 0.88
N LEU A 88 1.99 -14.91 -0.22
CA LEU A 88 2.50 -13.54 -0.21
C LEU A 88 1.40 -12.49 0.03
N VAL A 89 0.21 -12.72 -0.50
CA VAL A 89 -0.94 -11.82 -0.29
C VAL A 89 -1.40 -11.86 1.17
N GLU A 90 -1.44 -13.03 1.78
CA GLU A 90 -1.76 -13.19 3.20
C GLU A 90 -0.72 -12.51 4.10
N MET A 91 0.57 -12.71 3.84
CA MET A 91 1.66 -12.01 4.56
C MET A 91 1.52 -10.49 4.46
N GLN A 92 1.13 -9.95 3.30
CA GLN A 92 0.92 -8.51 3.13
C GLN A 92 -0.33 -8.01 3.86
N ALA A 93 -1.40 -8.77 3.89
CA ALA A 93 -2.60 -8.45 4.64
C ALA A 93 -2.27 -8.31 6.14
N ASP A 94 -1.53 -9.23 6.69
CA ASP A 94 -1.05 -9.19 8.08
C ASP A 94 -0.17 -7.96 8.36
N THR A 95 0.72 -7.62 7.43
CA THR A 95 1.59 -6.44 7.54
C THR A 95 0.80 -5.13 7.48
N LEU A 96 -0.19 -5.04 6.59
CA LEU A 96 -1.07 -3.87 6.49
C LEU A 96 -1.94 -3.72 7.74
N ASP A 97 -2.47 -4.82 8.24
CA ASP A 97 -3.27 -4.85 9.48
C ASP A 97 -2.44 -4.39 10.68
N SER A 98 -1.20 -4.86 10.79
CA SER A 98 -0.25 -4.45 11.83
C SER A 98 0.13 -2.98 11.72
N ALA A 99 0.33 -2.46 10.51
CA ALA A 99 0.62 -1.05 10.28
C ALA A 99 -0.59 -0.17 10.62
N GLU A 100 -1.78 -0.59 10.22
CA GLU A 100 -3.04 0.08 10.56
C GLU A 100 -3.27 0.10 12.07
N TYR A 101 -3.08 -1.03 12.74
CA TYR A 101 -3.13 -1.13 14.19
C TYR A 101 -2.19 -0.13 14.87
N GLY A 102 -0.94 -0.04 14.41
CA GLY A 102 0.04 0.90 14.94
C GLY A 102 -0.37 2.37 14.80
N VAL A 103 -0.92 2.74 13.64
CA VAL A 103 -1.42 4.09 13.38
C VAL A 103 -2.60 4.43 14.28
N LEU A 104 -3.60 3.56 14.35
CA LEU A 104 -4.79 3.73 15.18
C LEU A 104 -4.43 3.86 16.66
N ARG A 105 -3.56 2.98 17.15
CA ARG A 105 -3.11 2.98 18.54
C ARG A 105 -2.40 4.28 18.89
N ARG A 106 -1.48 4.76 18.06
CA ARG A 106 -0.77 6.04 18.29
C ARG A 106 -1.72 7.22 18.32
N SER A 107 -2.67 7.28 17.39
CA SER A 107 -3.66 8.35 17.33
C SER A 107 -4.56 8.35 18.56
N LEU A 108 -5.03 7.19 19.00
CA LEU A 108 -5.83 7.07 20.24
C LEU A 108 -5.04 7.49 21.48
N LEU A 109 -3.76 7.11 21.58
CA LEU A 109 -2.90 7.54 22.68
C LEU A 109 -2.72 9.06 22.73
N ARG A 110 -2.43 9.70 21.59
CA ARG A 110 -2.32 11.16 21.48
C ARG A 110 -3.61 11.87 21.80
N SER A 111 -4.73 11.31 21.39
CA SER A 111 -6.07 11.83 21.66
C SER A 111 -6.63 11.44 23.02
N ARG A 112 -5.81 10.81 23.88
CA ARG A 112 -6.22 10.34 25.22
C ARG A 112 -7.49 9.47 25.21
N GLY A 113 -7.65 8.64 24.19
CA GLY A 113 -8.80 7.78 23.99
C GLY A 113 -10.03 8.47 23.36
N ASN A 114 -9.93 9.74 23.01
CA ASN A 114 -11.02 10.45 22.33
C ASN A 114 -11.11 10.03 20.87
N VAL A 115 -12.10 9.18 20.57
CA VAL A 115 -12.31 8.60 19.24
C VAL A 115 -12.60 9.67 18.19
N THR A 116 -13.33 10.72 18.54
CA THR A 116 -13.65 11.82 17.62
C THR A 116 -12.41 12.61 17.23
N ALA A 117 -11.54 12.91 18.20
CA ALA A 117 -10.28 13.60 17.95
C ALA A 117 -9.32 12.73 17.13
N ALA A 118 -9.22 11.45 17.43
CA ALA A 118 -8.41 10.49 16.68
C ALA A 118 -8.90 10.32 15.23
N ALA A 119 -10.22 10.23 15.02
CA ALA A 119 -10.80 10.17 13.67
C ALA A 119 -10.47 11.42 12.85
N ARG A 120 -10.53 12.58 13.46
CA ARG A 120 -10.18 13.86 12.85
C ARG A 120 -8.70 13.92 12.46
N GLU A 121 -7.81 13.49 13.36
CA GLU A 121 -6.36 13.41 13.11
C GLU A 121 -6.03 12.50 11.91
N LEU A 122 -6.72 11.37 11.78
CA LEU A 122 -6.51 10.42 10.69
C LEU A 122 -7.33 10.71 9.44
N SER A 123 -8.09 11.81 9.42
CA SER A 123 -8.97 12.19 8.31
C SER A 123 -9.95 11.08 7.90
N VAL A 124 -10.47 10.36 8.88
CA VAL A 124 -11.51 9.33 8.68
C VAL A 124 -12.79 9.71 9.40
N SER A 125 -13.93 9.13 8.97
CA SER A 125 -15.19 9.33 9.67
C SER A 125 -15.21 8.69 11.05
N HIS A 126 -16.00 9.23 11.96
CA HIS A 126 -16.18 8.65 13.30
C HIS A 126 -16.68 7.18 13.26
N ALA A 127 -17.58 6.88 12.31
CA ALA A 127 -18.08 5.52 12.10
C ALA A 127 -16.96 4.56 11.62
N THR A 128 -16.12 5.02 10.69
CA THR A 128 -14.95 4.26 10.22
C THR A 128 -13.97 4.02 11.36
N MET A 129 -13.67 5.04 12.16
CA MET A 129 -12.77 4.92 13.30
C MET A 129 -13.29 3.90 14.33
N LYS A 130 -14.57 3.95 14.68
CA LYS A 130 -15.19 2.98 15.59
C LYS A 130 -15.13 1.55 15.05
N ARG A 131 -15.39 1.37 13.76
CA ARG A 131 -15.31 0.06 13.12
C ARG A 131 -13.89 -0.51 13.21
N LYS A 132 -12.89 0.29 12.90
CA LYS A 132 -11.47 -0.10 12.93
C LYS A 132 -11.00 -0.39 14.36
N ILE A 133 -11.39 0.39 15.33
CA ILE A 133 -11.10 0.13 16.76
C ILE A 133 -11.68 -1.24 17.18
N ARG A 134 -12.88 -1.58 16.75
CA ARG A 134 -13.48 -2.88 17.03
C ARG A 134 -12.76 -4.03 16.31
N GLN A 135 -12.42 -3.83 15.04
CA GLN A 135 -11.69 -4.81 14.23
C GLN A 135 -10.36 -5.17 14.89
N HIS A 136 -9.60 -4.18 15.33
CA HIS A 136 -8.30 -4.35 15.98
C HIS A 136 -8.36 -4.55 17.50
N ARG A 137 -9.55 -4.64 18.09
CA ARG A 137 -9.78 -4.83 19.53
C ARG A 137 -9.09 -3.79 20.43
N LEU A 138 -8.88 -2.58 19.92
CA LEU A 138 -8.16 -1.50 20.63
C LEU A 138 -8.93 -0.89 21.80
N GLY A 139 -10.21 -1.14 21.92
CA GLY A 139 -11.09 -0.61 22.97
C GLY A 139 -11.19 -1.48 24.24
N ARG A 140 -10.55 -2.64 24.28
CA ARG A 140 -10.54 -3.48 25.47
C ARG A 140 -9.43 -3.00 26.42
N ARG A 141 -9.81 -2.34 27.52
CA ARG A 141 -8.92 -2.28 28.69
C ARG A 141 -8.58 -3.71 29.09
N PRO A 142 -7.32 -4.05 29.31
CA PRO A 142 -6.99 -5.27 30.03
C PRO A 142 -7.63 -5.12 31.42
N GLY A 143 -8.54 -5.99 31.72
CA GLY A 143 -9.12 -6.12 33.06
C GLY A 143 -8.09 -6.68 34.00
#